data_f549f0ecb55fb0a18d4d1eccc1641e33
#
_entry.id   f549f0ecb55fb0a18d4d1eccc1641e33
#
_cell.length_a   1.000
_cell.length_b   1.000
_cell.length_c   1.000
_cell.angle_alpha   90.00
_cell.angle_beta   90.00
_cell.angle_gamma   90.00
#
_symmetry.space_group_name_H-M   'P 1'
#
loop_
_entity.id
_entity.type
_entity.pdbx_description
1 polymer ?
#
loop_
_entity_poly.entity_id
_entity_poly.type
_entity_poly.pdbx_seq_one_letter_code
_entity_poly.pdbx_strand_id
1 'polypeptide(L)'
;MATRKKEATSSAMVVQEVATQTVTFFVIGETPLVFNQVSRGAWRDLLFPKDRKNAAEKAATLKHDPCTEYRNSVYRMNSEAPTEIAVLATQFKAALCAAAIDVPGATKAQLGRLAWVEGQHIPLYGIPELFMAITRSADMNKTPDIRTRAIVPRWAAEVSITYIQPILTQQVIGSIFGFAGMTQGIGDWRQQKGSGNFGKWRLTSPDDPQYLEIVRNGGKQAQMKALEDPQCYDDQTQEVLAWFDVEIRRRGLKVA
;
A
#
# COMPACT_ATOMS: atom_id res chain seq x y z
N MET A 1 60.75 -2.37 -43.79
CA MET A 1 59.65 -2.82 -42.99
C MET A 1 59.60 -1.98 -41.70
N ALA A 2 58.65 -1.06 -41.62
CA ALA A 2 58.51 -0.16 -40.47
C ALA A 2 57.43 -0.70 -39.52
N THR A 3 57.87 -1.10 -38.34
CA THR A 3 57.02 -1.65 -37.27
C THR A 3 56.26 -0.47 -36.62
N ARG A 4 54.96 -0.41 -36.86
CA ARG A 4 54.06 0.59 -36.26
C ARG A 4 53.76 0.17 -34.82
N LYS A 5 54.38 0.84 -33.85
CA LYS A 5 54.09 0.68 -32.41
C LYS A 5 52.66 1.19 -32.15
N LYS A 6 51.74 0.30 -31.76
CA LYS A 6 50.44 0.67 -31.23
C LYS A 6 50.62 1.26 -29.83
N GLU A 7 50.41 2.56 -29.70
CA GLU A 7 50.25 3.19 -28.39
C GLU A 7 48.93 2.71 -27.79
N ALA A 8 49.02 1.99 -26.67
CA ALA A 8 47.89 1.63 -25.86
C ALA A 8 47.48 2.87 -25.04
N THR A 9 46.45 3.56 -25.49
CA THR A 9 45.77 4.59 -24.67
C THR A 9 45.12 3.92 -23.51
N SER A 10 45.78 3.92 -22.36
CA SER A 10 45.13 3.54 -21.08
C SER A 10 44.14 4.65 -20.75
N SER A 11 42.86 4.44 -21.00
CA SER A 11 41.82 5.33 -20.51
C SER A 11 41.76 5.16 -18.98
N ALA A 12 42.26 6.16 -18.25
CA ALA A 12 42.11 6.19 -16.81
C ALA A 12 40.62 6.11 -16.46
N MET A 13 40.24 5.20 -15.55
CA MET A 13 38.89 5.10 -15.09
C MET A 13 38.55 6.38 -14.32
N VAL A 14 37.67 7.20 -14.86
CA VAL A 14 37.15 8.39 -14.18
C VAL A 14 36.00 7.93 -13.26
N VAL A 15 36.25 7.89 -11.95
CA VAL A 15 35.20 7.67 -10.97
C VAL A 15 34.52 9.02 -10.72
N GLN A 16 33.27 9.16 -11.15
CA GLN A 16 32.45 10.32 -10.79
C GLN A 16 32.17 10.30 -9.28
N GLU A 17 32.31 11.47 -8.65
CA GLU A 17 31.88 11.64 -7.27
C GLU A 17 30.36 11.47 -7.21
N VAL A 18 29.90 10.58 -6.34
CA VAL A 18 28.48 10.29 -6.13
C VAL A 18 28.03 10.85 -4.78
N ALA A 19 26.85 11.46 -4.76
CA ALA A 19 26.22 11.97 -3.56
C ALA A 19 24.76 11.50 -3.48
N THR A 20 24.21 11.50 -2.29
CA THR A 20 22.78 11.23 -2.08
C THR A 20 22.02 12.55 -2.00
N GLN A 21 20.83 12.59 -2.57
CA GLN A 21 19.89 13.71 -2.44
C GLN A 21 18.50 13.16 -2.11
N THR A 22 17.79 13.86 -1.24
CA THR A 22 16.41 13.55 -0.86
C THR A 22 15.47 14.60 -1.42
N VAL A 23 14.35 14.15 -1.98
CA VAL A 23 13.25 15.00 -2.43
C VAL A 23 11.95 14.49 -1.85
N THR A 24 11.09 15.41 -1.43
CA THR A 24 9.76 15.08 -0.90
C THR A 24 8.70 15.36 -1.96
N PHE A 25 7.84 14.38 -2.20
CA PHE A 25 6.70 14.47 -3.09
C PHE A 25 5.40 14.41 -2.29
N PHE A 26 4.46 15.26 -2.66
CA PHE A 26 3.10 15.25 -2.14
C PHE A 26 2.21 14.53 -3.13
N VAL A 27 1.39 13.59 -2.64
CA VAL A 27 0.52 12.77 -3.49
C VAL A 27 -0.91 12.83 -3.01
N ILE A 28 -1.84 12.83 -3.97
CA ILE A 28 -3.29 12.67 -3.74
C ILE A 28 -3.74 11.41 -4.46
N GLY A 29 -4.54 10.58 -3.78
CA GLY A 29 -5.18 9.43 -4.38
C GLY A 29 -6.21 9.83 -5.44
N GLU A 30 -6.06 9.29 -6.64
CA GLU A 30 -7.03 9.40 -7.73
C GLU A 30 -8.11 8.33 -7.63
N THR A 31 -7.77 7.20 -7.01
CA THR A 31 -8.70 6.12 -6.73
C THR A 31 -8.57 5.70 -5.26
N PRO A 32 -9.62 5.10 -4.67
CA PRO A 32 -9.58 4.63 -3.29
C PRO A 32 -8.41 3.70 -3.04
N LEU A 33 -7.89 3.69 -1.83
CA LEU A 33 -6.80 2.82 -1.40
C LEU A 33 -7.34 1.69 -0.52
N VAL A 34 -7.11 0.45 -0.90
CA VAL A 34 -7.46 -0.73 -0.11
C VAL A 34 -6.23 -1.24 0.63
N PHE A 35 -6.35 -1.41 1.94
CA PHE A 35 -5.26 -1.91 2.77
C PHE A 35 -5.07 -3.42 2.61
N ASN A 36 -3.84 -3.90 2.87
CA ASN A 36 -3.45 -5.28 2.66
C ASN A 36 -2.62 -5.89 3.80
N GLN A 37 -2.71 -5.35 5.00
CA GLN A 37 -2.00 -5.94 6.13
C GLN A 37 -2.51 -7.36 6.40
N VAL A 38 -1.59 -8.27 6.66
CA VAL A 38 -1.89 -9.65 7.04
C VAL A 38 -2.51 -9.66 8.43
N SER A 39 -3.67 -10.31 8.58
CA SER A 39 -4.37 -10.37 9.86
C SER A 39 -3.58 -11.12 10.94
N ARG A 40 -3.82 -10.78 12.20
CA ARG A 40 -3.21 -11.50 13.34
C ARG A 40 -3.58 -12.99 13.36
N GLY A 41 -4.78 -13.34 12.88
CA GLY A 41 -5.20 -14.73 12.74
C GLY A 41 -4.34 -15.49 11.74
N ALA A 42 -4.03 -14.88 10.59
CA ALA A 42 -3.12 -15.48 9.61
C ALA A 42 -1.68 -15.62 10.16
N TRP A 43 -1.20 -14.66 10.94
CA TRP A 43 0.09 -14.79 11.65
C TRP A 43 0.09 -15.99 12.61
N ARG A 44 -0.98 -16.16 13.40
CA ARG A 44 -1.11 -17.31 14.29
C ARG A 44 -1.10 -18.62 13.51
N ASP A 45 -1.84 -18.70 12.41
CA ASP A 45 -1.90 -19.89 11.56
C ASP A 45 -0.56 -20.23 10.88
N LEU A 46 0.32 -19.23 10.68
CA LEU A 46 1.68 -19.42 10.16
C LEU A 46 2.67 -19.86 11.27
N LEU A 47 2.47 -19.38 12.50
CA LEU A 47 3.37 -19.68 13.63
C LEU A 47 3.04 -21.01 14.31
N PHE A 48 1.78 -21.41 14.29
CA PHE A 48 1.32 -22.62 14.98
C PHE A 48 0.56 -23.53 14.02
N PRO A 49 0.68 -24.87 14.17
CA PRO A 49 -0.14 -25.79 13.39
C PRO A 49 -1.62 -25.56 13.70
N LYS A 50 -2.47 -25.68 12.66
CA LYS A 50 -3.91 -25.52 12.82
C LYS A 50 -4.49 -26.63 13.68
N ASP A 51 -5.19 -26.25 14.73
CA ASP A 51 -5.95 -27.18 15.54
C ASP A 51 -7.03 -27.87 14.71
N ARG A 52 -7.15 -29.19 14.82
CA ARG A 52 -8.23 -29.94 14.19
C ARG A 52 -9.51 -29.74 15.01
N LYS A 53 -10.32 -28.77 14.62
CA LYS A 53 -11.63 -28.53 15.22
C LYS A 53 -12.62 -29.62 14.81
N ASN A 54 -13.39 -30.12 15.75
CA ASN A 54 -14.52 -30.98 15.48
C ASN A 54 -15.71 -30.20 14.85
N ALA A 55 -16.77 -30.89 14.41
CA ALA A 55 -17.91 -30.26 13.73
C ALA A 55 -18.65 -29.25 14.63
N ALA A 56 -18.79 -29.56 15.92
CA ALA A 56 -19.46 -28.68 16.90
C ALA A 56 -18.63 -27.42 17.19
N GLU A 57 -17.32 -27.54 17.34
CA GLU A 57 -16.40 -26.41 17.51
C GLU A 57 -16.36 -25.49 16.27
N LYS A 58 -16.42 -26.09 15.06
CA LYS A 58 -16.50 -25.31 13.81
C LYS A 58 -17.82 -24.53 13.73
N ALA A 59 -18.94 -25.13 14.14
CA ALA A 59 -20.24 -24.48 14.13
C ALA A 59 -20.33 -23.33 15.16
N ALA A 60 -19.61 -23.46 16.29
CA ALA A 60 -19.55 -22.45 17.36
C ALA A 60 -18.51 -21.35 17.11
N THR A 61 -17.66 -21.49 16.10
CA THR A 61 -16.61 -20.52 15.81
C THR A 61 -16.98 -19.71 14.55
N LEU A 62 -16.86 -18.38 14.64
CA LEU A 62 -16.96 -17.50 13.47
C LEU A 62 -15.83 -17.80 12.50
N LYS A 63 -16.14 -17.88 11.20
CA LYS A 63 -15.15 -17.95 10.14
C LYS A 63 -14.50 -16.58 9.92
N HIS A 64 -15.31 -15.54 9.95
CA HIS A 64 -14.94 -14.15 9.77
C HIS A 64 -15.56 -13.26 10.83
N ASP A 65 -14.84 -12.24 11.23
CA ASP A 65 -15.31 -11.12 12.04
C ASP A 65 -14.99 -9.82 11.27
N PRO A 66 -15.97 -9.25 10.55
CA PRO A 66 -15.73 -8.11 9.68
C PRO A 66 -15.12 -6.90 10.39
N CYS A 67 -15.62 -6.55 11.58
CA CYS A 67 -15.13 -5.38 12.31
C CYS A 67 -13.68 -5.58 12.79
N THR A 68 -13.35 -6.76 13.29
CA THR A 68 -11.98 -7.09 13.70
C THR A 68 -11.05 -7.21 12.50
N GLU A 69 -11.48 -7.81 11.39
CA GLU A 69 -10.71 -7.88 10.16
C GLU A 69 -10.42 -6.50 9.58
N TYR A 70 -11.42 -5.61 9.57
CA TYR A 70 -11.27 -4.22 9.17
C TYR A 70 -10.19 -3.50 9.99
N ARG A 71 -10.30 -3.53 11.33
CA ARG A 71 -9.34 -2.88 12.24
C ARG A 71 -7.92 -3.40 12.09
N ASN A 72 -7.77 -4.70 11.77
CA ASN A 72 -6.48 -5.37 11.63
C ASN A 72 -5.90 -5.30 10.22
N SER A 73 -6.64 -4.77 9.24
CA SER A 73 -6.17 -4.67 7.85
C SER A 73 -5.25 -3.48 7.60
N VAL A 74 -5.17 -2.52 8.52
CA VAL A 74 -4.37 -1.29 8.38
C VAL A 74 -3.02 -1.41 9.07
N TYR A 75 -1.98 -0.85 8.45
CA TYR A 75 -0.70 -0.62 9.13
C TYR A 75 -0.84 0.57 10.09
N ARG A 76 -0.26 0.44 11.27
CA ARG A 76 -0.36 1.47 12.33
C ARG A 76 0.92 2.28 12.42
N MET A 77 0.76 3.57 12.69
CA MET A 77 1.84 4.46 13.08
C MET A 77 2.08 4.40 14.59
N ASN A 78 3.19 4.98 15.03
CA ASN A 78 3.46 5.20 16.46
C ASN A 78 2.55 6.29 17.05
N SER A 79 2.59 6.45 18.40
CA SER A 79 1.74 7.39 19.12
C SER A 79 1.99 8.85 18.74
N GLU A 80 3.18 9.21 18.32
CA GLU A 80 3.59 10.59 18.01
C GLU A 80 3.28 11.03 16.58
N ALA A 81 2.91 10.08 15.71
CA ALA A 81 2.64 10.37 14.31
C ALA A 81 1.36 11.19 14.10
N PRO A 82 1.29 11.98 13.02
CA PRO A 82 0.13 12.82 12.70
C PRO A 82 -1.10 11.99 12.24
N THR A 83 -0.89 10.73 11.88
CA THR A 83 -1.92 9.78 11.46
C THR A 83 -1.88 8.52 12.31
N GLU A 84 -3.00 7.83 12.42
CA GLU A 84 -3.09 6.50 13.03
C GLU A 84 -2.70 5.40 12.04
N ILE A 85 -3.05 5.59 10.76
CA ILE A 85 -2.82 4.62 9.70
C ILE A 85 -1.67 5.03 8.80
N ALA A 86 -1.03 4.03 8.20
CA ALA A 86 0.14 4.19 7.33
C ALA A 86 0.08 3.26 6.13
N VAL A 87 0.91 3.55 5.14
CA VAL A 87 1.30 2.60 4.09
C VAL A 87 2.77 2.26 4.20
N LEU A 88 3.18 1.10 3.72
CA LEU A 88 4.58 0.71 3.75
C LEU A 88 5.37 1.48 2.68
N ALA A 89 6.52 2.04 3.06
CA ALA A 89 7.46 2.70 2.13
C ALA A 89 7.86 1.76 0.97
N THR A 90 7.94 0.46 1.25
CA THR A 90 8.24 -0.57 0.26
C THR A 90 7.19 -0.67 -0.85
N GLN A 91 5.93 -0.27 -0.62
CA GLN A 91 4.90 -0.26 -1.65
C GLN A 91 5.17 0.84 -2.69
N PHE A 92 5.52 2.05 -2.25
CA PHE A 92 5.92 3.13 -3.14
C PHE A 92 7.23 2.80 -3.88
N LYS A 93 8.22 2.23 -3.18
CA LYS A 93 9.45 1.78 -3.81
C LYS A 93 9.18 0.71 -4.87
N ALA A 94 8.34 -0.26 -4.59
CA ALA A 94 7.99 -1.31 -5.55
C ALA A 94 7.27 -0.75 -6.78
N ALA A 95 6.36 0.21 -6.60
CA ALA A 95 5.67 0.89 -7.69
C ALA A 95 6.64 1.71 -8.55
N LEU A 96 7.53 2.51 -7.93
CA LEU A 96 8.58 3.27 -8.60
C LEU A 96 9.47 2.37 -9.47
N CYS A 97 9.95 1.26 -8.89
CA CYS A 97 10.81 0.31 -9.61
C CYS A 97 10.06 -0.42 -10.74
N ALA A 98 8.78 -0.73 -10.56
CA ALA A 98 7.98 -1.40 -11.58
C ALA A 98 7.68 -0.47 -12.76
N ALA A 99 7.38 0.79 -12.50
CA ALA A 99 7.13 1.81 -13.52
C ALA A 99 8.35 2.06 -14.41
N ALA A 100 9.57 1.86 -13.91
CA ALA A 100 10.80 2.03 -14.71
C ALA A 100 10.90 1.08 -15.92
N ILE A 101 10.15 -0.03 -15.92
CA ILE A 101 10.16 -0.99 -17.03
C ILE A 101 9.60 -0.35 -18.31
N ASP A 102 8.61 0.53 -18.16
CA ASP A 102 7.89 1.17 -19.25
C ASP A 102 8.48 2.53 -19.64
N VAL A 103 9.56 2.97 -18.95
CA VAL A 103 10.22 4.26 -19.21
C VAL A 103 11.53 4.04 -19.98
N PRO A 104 11.68 4.59 -21.20
CA PRO A 104 12.90 4.45 -21.98
C PRO A 104 14.14 4.93 -21.21
N GLY A 105 15.19 4.11 -21.20
CA GLY A 105 16.46 4.43 -20.54
C GLY A 105 16.50 4.17 -19.03
N ALA A 106 15.38 3.76 -18.41
CA ALA A 106 15.34 3.33 -17.01
C ALA A 106 15.23 1.79 -16.91
N THR A 107 15.78 1.22 -15.86
CA THR A 107 15.59 -0.20 -15.54
C THR A 107 15.17 -0.39 -14.09
N LYS A 108 14.35 -1.41 -13.85
CA LYS A 108 13.94 -1.79 -12.50
C LYS A 108 15.12 -2.02 -11.56
N ALA A 109 16.20 -2.66 -12.07
CA ALA A 109 17.39 -2.97 -11.29
C ALA A 109 18.19 -1.72 -10.91
N GLN A 110 18.27 -0.72 -11.80
CA GLN A 110 18.91 0.57 -11.52
C GLN A 110 18.14 1.33 -10.45
N LEU A 111 16.83 1.54 -10.64
CA LEU A 111 16.00 2.25 -9.66
C LEU A 111 16.02 1.54 -8.30
N GLY A 112 15.99 0.21 -8.28
CA GLY A 112 16.04 -0.57 -7.04
C GLY A 112 17.30 -0.37 -6.21
N ARG A 113 18.43 -0.05 -6.84
CA ARG A 113 19.74 0.19 -6.20
C ARG A 113 20.04 1.66 -5.95
N LEU A 114 19.56 2.54 -6.83
CA LEU A 114 19.95 3.95 -6.85
C LEU A 114 18.93 4.88 -6.21
N ALA A 115 17.73 4.39 -5.86
CA ALA A 115 16.71 5.16 -5.17
C ALA A 115 16.02 4.32 -4.10
N TRP A 116 15.62 4.97 -2.99
CA TRP A 116 14.81 4.36 -1.95
C TRP A 116 13.85 5.37 -1.33
N VAL A 117 12.78 4.87 -0.77
CA VAL A 117 11.77 5.66 -0.07
C VAL A 117 12.15 5.67 1.41
N GLU A 118 12.17 6.84 2.01
CA GLU A 118 12.57 7.02 3.41
C GLU A 118 11.52 6.44 4.38
N GLY A 119 12.03 5.92 5.50
CA GLY A 119 11.21 5.33 6.55
C GLY A 119 10.72 3.90 6.22
N GLN A 120 9.97 3.32 7.15
CA GLN A 120 9.30 2.03 6.97
C GLN A 120 7.81 2.21 6.71
N HIS A 121 7.20 3.14 7.44
CA HIS A 121 5.79 3.49 7.38
C HIS A 121 5.65 4.95 6.98
N ILE A 122 4.81 5.21 6.00
CA ILE A 122 4.49 6.54 5.50
C ILE A 122 3.13 6.91 6.04
N PRO A 123 2.99 8.05 6.76
CA PRO A 123 1.70 8.54 7.24
C PRO A 123 0.70 8.66 6.08
N LEU A 124 -0.48 8.09 6.24
CA LEU A 124 -1.55 8.19 5.26
C LEU A 124 -2.69 9.03 5.84
N TYR A 125 -3.00 10.14 5.21
CA TYR A 125 -4.15 10.97 5.55
C TYR A 125 -5.39 10.48 4.79
N GLY A 126 -6.53 10.50 5.44
CA GLY A 126 -7.81 10.06 4.91
C GLY A 126 -8.56 9.19 5.91
N ILE A 127 -9.86 9.07 5.75
CA ILE A 127 -10.73 8.35 6.69
C ILE A 127 -10.96 6.94 6.16
N PRO A 128 -10.62 5.89 6.93
CA PRO A 128 -10.87 4.52 6.53
C PRO A 128 -12.34 4.14 6.69
N GLU A 129 -12.87 3.39 5.74
CA GLU A 129 -14.21 2.80 5.73
C GLU A 129 -14.12 1.29 5.63
N LEU A 130 -15.15 0.58 6.10
CA LEU A 130 -15.22 -0.88 6.06
C LEU A 130 -15.68 -1.33 4.67
N PHE A 131 -14.90 -2.19 4.04
CA PHE A 131 -15.17 -2.74 2.72
C PHE A 131 -15.12 -4.26 2.74
N MET A 132 -16.14 -4.90 2.19
CA MET A 132 -16.24 -6.34 2.08
C MET A 132 -16.32 -6.75 0.61
N ALA A 133 -15.50 -7.72 0.23
CA ALA A 133 -15.52 -8.22 -1.14
C ALA A 133 -15.38 -9.74 -1.18
N ILE A 134 -16.03 -10.34 -2.17
CA ILE A 134 -15.86 -11.76 -2.49
C ILE A 134 -14.57 -11.91 -3.28
N THR A 135 -13.65 -12.71 -2.75
CA THR A 135 -12.40 -13.07 -3.42
C THR A 135 -12.40 -14.56 -3.73
N ARG A 136 -11.59 -14.95 -4.71
CA ARG A 136 -11.33 -16.36 -4.98
C ARG A 136 -9.95 -16.72 -4.45
N SER A 137 -9.86 -17.83 -3.73
CA SER A 137 -8.59 -18.38 -3.27
C SER A 137 -7.65 -18.63 -4.45
N ALA A 138 -6.35 -18.52 -4.22
CA ALA A 138 -5.33 -18.84 -5.23
C ALA A 138 -5.12 -20.34 -5.41
N ASP A 139 -5.77 -21.17 -4.59
CA ASP A 139 -5.74 -22.63 -4.72
C ASP A 139 -6.43 -23.13 -6.00
N MET A 140 -6.19 -24.40 -6.34
CA MET A 140 -6.75 -25.03 -7.55
C MET A 140 -8.29 -24.95 -7.61
N ASN A 141 -8.96 -24.99 -6.46
CA ASN A 141 -10.42 -25.00 -6.38
C ASN A 141 -11.05 -23.60 -6.49
N LYS A 142 -10.24 -22.53 -6.45
CA LYS A 142 -10.70 -21.11 -6.50
C LYS A 142 -11.90 -20.86 -5.59
N THR A 143 -11.88 -21.45 -4.40
CA THR A 143 -12.98 -21.37 -3.43
C THR A 143 -13.29 -19.91 -3.12
N PRO A 144 -14.56 -19.47 -3.26
CA PRO A 144 -14.94 -18.11 -2.89
C PRO A 144 -14.77 -17.91 -1.38
N ASP A 145 -14.27 -16.74 -1.02
CA ASP A 145 -14.13 -16.32 0.36
C ASP A 145 -14.42 -14.83 0.51
N ILE A 146 -14.90 -14.42 1.68
CA ILE A 146 -15.13 -13.02 1.97
C ILE A 146 -13.84 -12.44 2.55
N ARG A 147 -13.44 -11.27 2.05
CA ARG A 147 -12.37 -10.47 2.64
C ARG A 147 -12.90 -9.12 3.07
N THR A 148 -12.72 -8.82 4.33
CA THR A 148 -12.98 -7.51 4.89
C THR A 148 -11.67 -6.74 4.98
N ARG A 149 -11.68 -5.49 4.50
CA ARG A 149 -10.53 -4.59 4.47
C ARG A 149 -10.96 -3.18 4.83
N ALA A 150 -10.01 -2.39 5.29
CA ALA A 150 -10.17 -0.94 5.30
C ALA A 150 -9.89 -0.40 3.89
N ILE A 151 -10.77 0.46 3.42
CA ILE A 151 -10.62 1.25 2.20
C ILE A 151 -10.61 2.72 2.58
N VAL A 152 -9.75 3.51 1.95
CA VAL A 152 -9.73 4.98 2.13
C VAL A 152 -10.12 5.62 0.82
N PRO A 153 -11.35 6.16 0.70
CA PRO A 153 -11.87 6.72 -0.55
C PRO A 153 -11.08 7.93 -1.06
N ARG A 154 -10.72 8.83 -0.15
CA ARG A 154 -9.92 10.04 -0.42
C ARG A 154 -8.70 10.02 0.48
N TRP A 155 -7.52 10.02 -0.11
CA TRP A 155 -6.29 9.91 0.65
C TRP A 155 -5.17 10.77 0.09
N ALA A 156 -4.24 11.12 0.97
CA ALA A 156 -3.03 11.86 0.64
C ALA A 156 -1.85 11.35 1.47
N ALA A 157 -0.65 11.54 0.95
CA ALA A 157 0.58 11.21 1.66
C ALA A 157 1.73 12.12 1.24
N GLU A 158 2.71 12.21 2.13
CA GLU A 158 4.00 12.84 1.88
C GLU A 158 5.07 11.75 1.77
N VAL A 159 5.78 11.70 0.64
CA VAL A 159 6.71 10.62 0.30
C VAL A 159 8.08 11.21 0.02
N SER A 160 9.04 10.93 0.88
CA SER A 160 10.44 11.33 0.70
C SER A 160 11.21 10.22 0.00
N ILE A 161 11.88 10.57 -1.09
CA ILE A 161 12.68 9.65 -1.90
C ILE A 161 14.11 10.15 -1.93
N THR A 162 15.03 9.29 -1.50
CA THR A 162 16.47 9.53 -1.60
C THR A 162 17.03 8.78 -2.80
N TYR A 163 17.90 9.42 -3.55
CA TYR A 163 18.50 8.89 -4.77
C TYR A 163 19.95 9.32 -4.94
N ILE A 164 20.69 8.63 -5.83
CA ILE A 164 22.11 8.84 -6.05
C ILE A 164 22.33 9.77 -7.25
N GLN A 165 22.98 10.93 -7.00
CA GLN A 165 23.44 11.88 -8.01
C GLN A 165 24.89 11.57 -8.45
N PRO A 166 25.27 11.97 -9.66
CA PRO A 166 24.50 12.58 -10.75
C PRO A 166 23.75 11.56 -11.62
N ILE A 167 23.76 10.26 -11.25
CA ILE A 167 23.17 9.17 -12.06
C ILE A 167 21.65 9.35 -12.21
N LEU A 168 20.99 9.80 -11.15
CA LEU A 168 19.58 10.17 -11.15
C LEU A 168 19.44 11.65 -10.81
N THR A 169 18.38 12.27 -11.33
CA THR A 169 18.02 13.67 -11.03
C THR A 169 16.62 13.73 -10.42
N GLN A 170 16.33 14.81 -9.71
CA GLN A 170 14.99 15.04 -9.13
C GLN A 170 13.89 14.96 -10.21
N GLN A 171 14.13 15.52 -11.39
CA GLN A 171 13.17 15.51 -12.49
C GLN A 171 12.89 14.08 -12.95
N VAL A 172 13.90 13.22 -13.10
CA VAL A 172 13.76 11.83 -13.50
C VAL A 172 12.97 11.05 -12.44
N ILE A 173 13.33 11.22 -11.16
CA ILE A 173 12.61 10.56 -10.07
C ILE A 173 11.15 11.02 -10.02
N GLY A 174 10.88 12.33 -10.12
CA GLY A 174 9.52 12.87 -10.13
C GLY A 174 8.68 12.36 -11.30
N SER A 175 9.26 12.31 -12.50
CA SER A 175 8.57 11.79 -13.69
C SER A 175 8.23 10.30 -13.55
N ILE A 176 9.17 9.47 -13.10
CA ILE A 176 8.91 8.02 -12.90
C ILE A 176 7.94 7.79 -11.75
N PHE A 177 8.03 8.58 -10.67
CA PHE A 177 7.14 8.44 -9.52
C PHE A 177 5.70 8.88 -9.84
N GLY A 178 5.52 9.95 -10.64
CA GLY A 178 4.21 10.34 -11.17
C GLY A 178 3.63 9.27 -12.10
N PHE A 179 4.45 8.74 -13.02
CA PHE A 179 4.05 7.64 -13.90
C PHE A 179 3.69 6.36 -13.12
N ALA A 180 4.41 6.05 -12.03
CA ALA A 180 4.09 4.94 -11.13
C ALA A 180 2.70 5.09 -10.51
N GLY A 181 2.30 6.33 -10.14
CA GLY A 181 0.97 6.61 -9.62
C GLY A 181 -0.14 6.28 -10.60
N MET A 182 0.06 6.59 -11.87
CA MET A 182 -0.91 6.36 -12.94
C MET A 182 -1.02 4.87 -13.34
N THR A 183 0.09 4.14 -13.32
CA THR A 183 0.18 2.80 -13.94
C THR A 183 0.28 1.64 -12.96
N GLN A 184 0.84 1.85 -11.77
CA GLN A 184 1.12 0.77 -10.83
C GLN A 184 0.16 0.74 -9.64
N GLY A 185 -0.05 1.88 -8.98
CA GLY A 185 -0.82 1.97 -7.75
C GLY A 185 -0.15 1.32 -6.53
N ILE A 186 -0.74 1.50 -5.34
CA ILE A 186 -0.35 0.88 -4.07
C ILE A 186 -1.56 0.19 -3.40
N GLY A 187 -1.32 -0.59 -2.35
CA GLY A 187 -2.36 -1.31 -1.63
C GLY A 187 -2.76 -2.64 -2.30
N ASP A 188 -3.97 -3.09 -1.99
CA ASP A 188 -4.57 -4.30 -2.60
C ASP A 188 -5.38 -3.94 -3.85
N TRP A 189 -5.68 -4.93 -4.67
CA TRP A 189 -6.42 -4.78 -5.95
C TRP A 189 -5.96 -3.62 -6.84
N ARG A 190 -4.67 -3.35 -6.82
CA ARG A 190 -4.05 -2.33 -7.68
C ARG A 190 -3.90 -2.82 -9.13
N GLN A 191 -3.75 -1.89 -10.05
CA GLN A 191 -3.65 -2.15 -11.49
C GLN A 191 -2.53 -3.14 -11.85
N GLN A 192 -1.36 -3.03 -11.23
CA GLN A 192 -0.23 -3.95 -11.44
C GLN A 192 -0.58 -5.43 -11.15
N LYS A 193 -1.54 -5.70 -10.27
CA LYS A 193 -1.98 -7.05 -9.88
C LYS A 193 -3.17 -7.56 -10.70
N GLY A 194 -3.47 -6.93 -11.82
CA GLY A 194 -4.23 -7.51 -12.92
C GLY A 194 -5.74 -7.34 -12.94
N SER A 195 -6.43 -7.05 -11.82
CA SER A 195 -7.90 -7.00 -11.83
C SER A 195 -8.52 -5.84 -11.05
N GLY A 196 -7.71 -4.94 -10.51
CA GLY A 196 -8.18 -3.80 -9.73
C GLY A 196 -7.74 -2.47 -10.30
N ASN A 197 -8.40 -1.41 -9.85
CA ASN A 197 -8.09 -0.03 -10.21
C ASN A 197 -7.81 0.84 -8.98
N PHE A 198 -7.51 0.22 -7.84
CA PHE A 198 -7.31 0.91 -6.58
C PHE A 198 -5.89 1.42 -6.39
N GLY A 199 -5.73 2.43 -5.51
CA GLY A 199 -4.45 2.93 -5.05
C GLY A 199 -3.65 3.76 -6.06
N LYS A 200 -4.28 4.31 -7.11
CA LYS A 200 -3.64 5.26 -8.03
C LYS A 200 -3.46 6.61 -7.37
N TRP A 201 -2.40 7.32 -7.75
CA TRP A 201 -2.13 8.67 -7.23
C TRP A 201 -1.58 9.59 -8.31
N ARG A 202 -1.74 10.87 -8.08
CA ARG A 202 -1.05 11.94 -8.80
C ARG A 202 -0.11 12.72 -7.89
N LEU A 203 0.91 13.31 -8.46
CA LEU A 203 1.73 14.30 -7.76
C LEU A 203 0.97 15.61 -7.62
N THR A 204 1.22 16.31 -6.52
CA THR A 204 0.60 17.60 -6.25
C THR A 204 1.56 18.55 -5.54
N SER A 205 1.15 19.81 -5.36
CA SER A 205 1.83 20.79 -4.52
C SER A 205 1.39 20.65 -3.05
N PRO A 206 2.24 21.01 -2.08
CA PRO A 206 1.85 21.10 -0.67
C PRO A 206 0.71 22.11 -0.42
N ASP A 207 0.54 23.09 -1.32
CA ASP A 207 -0.48 24.14 -1.23
C ASP A 207 -1.78 23.77 -1.98
N ASP A 208 -1.87 22.57 -2.58
CA ASP A 208 -3.08 22.12 -3.28
C ASP A 208 -4.27 22.09 -2.32
N PRO A 209 -5.38 22.78 -2.63
CA PRO A 209 -6.54 22.84 -1.74
C PRO A 209 -7.13 21.47 -1.41
N GLN A 210 -7.10 20.52 -2.35
CA GLN A 210 -7.59 19.15 -2.14
C GLN A 210 -6.67 18.39 -1.21
N TYR A 211 -5.33 18.56 -1.35
CA TYR A 211 -4.36 17.98 -0.45
C TYR A 211 -4.55 18.48 0.98
N LEU A 212 -4.64 19.79 1.14
CA LEU A 212 -4.83 20.43 2.46
C LEU A 212 -6.16 20.03 3.11
N GLU A 213 -7.23 19.89 2.34
CA GLU A 213 -8.52 19.41 2.84
C GLU A 213 -8.42 17.99 3.39
N ILE A 214 -7.79 17.06 2.63
CA ILE A 214 -7.61 15.67 3.05
C ILE A 214 -6.74 15.58 4.31
N VAL A 215 -5.64 16.32 4.36
CA VAL A 215 -4.73 16.35 5.53
C VAL A 215 -5.47 16.88 6.77
N ARG A 216 -6.24 17.95 6.64
CA ARG A 216 -6.99 18.55 7.75
C ARG A 216 -8.05 17.61 8.32
N ASN A 217 -8.80 16.94 7.45
CA ASN A 217 -9.96 16.14 7.84
C ASN A 217 -9.61 14.66 8.12
N GLY A 218 -8.53 14.16 7.52
CA GLY A 218 -8.14 12.74 7.55
C GLY A 218 -6.97 12.42 8.48
N GLY A 219 -6.75 13.22 9.52
CA GLY A 219 -5.69 13.01 10.50
C GLY A 219 -6.05 11.98 11.57
N LYS A 220 -5.16 11.81 12.55
CA LYS A 220 -5.17 10.75 13.57
C LYS A 220 -6.49 10.59 14.29
N GLN A 221 -7.09 11.68 14.79
CA GLN A 221 -8.32 11.61 15.58
C GLN A 221 -9.51 11.09 14.76
N ALA A 222 -9.67 11.57 13.52
CA ALA A 222 -10.72 11.10 12.62
C ALA A 222 -10.54 9.61 12.28
N GLN A 223 -9.30 9.18 12.08
CA GLN A 223 -8.97 7.79 11.79
C GLN A 223 -9.24 6.86 12.96
N MET A 224 -8.87 7.26 14.18
CA MET A 224 -9.16 6.49 15.40
C MET A 224 -10.67 6.30 15.57
N LYS A 225 -11.44 7.38 15.42
CA LYS A 225 -12.91 7.31 15.48
C LYS A 225 -13.49 6.37 14.42
N ALA A 226 -13.01 6.45 13.17
CA ALA A 226 -13.49 5.58 12.09
C ALA A 226 -13.12 4.11 12.29
N LEU A 227 -12.00 3.82 12.98
CA LEU A 227 -11.61 2.46 13.32
C LEU A 227 -12.41 1.89 14.50
N GLU A 228 -12.86 2.74 15.42
CA GLU A 228 -13.73 2.35 16.53
C GLU A 228 -15.17 2.13 16.08
N ASP A 229 -15.71 3.07 15.28
CA ASP A 229 -17.08 3.07 14.74
C ASP A 229 -17.04 3.05 13.21
N PRO A 230 -16.86 1.87 12.59
CA PRO A 230 -16.67 1.76 11.16
C PRO A 230 -17.91 2.10 10.36
N GLN A 231 -17.77 3.00 9.38
CA GLN A 231 -18.75 3.25 8.35
C GLN A 231 -18.50 2.32 7.16
N CYS A 232 -19.58 1.84 6.53
CA CYS A 232 -19.47 1.00 5.35
C CYS A 232 -19.17 1.85 4.10
N TYR A 233 -18.28 1.36 3.25
CA TYR A 233 -17.88 2.02 2.02
C TYR A 233 -19.00 2.06 0.97
N ASP A 234 -19.78 0.98 0.88
CA ASP A 234 -20.85 0.83 -0.10
C ASP A 234 -22.09 0.15 0.48
N ASP A 235 -23.20 0.24 -0.23
CA ASP A 235 -24.50 -0.33 0.17
C ASP A 235 -24.43 -1.86 0.30
N GLN A 236 -23.68 -2.54 -0.57
CA GLN A 236 -23.50 -3.99 -0.52
C GLN A 236 -22.81 -4.41 0.79
N THR A 237 -21.77 -3.71 1.19
CA THR A 237 -21.07 -3.95 2.46
C THR A 237 -22.01 -3.73 3.64
N GLN A 238 -22.83 -2.68 3.60
CA GLN A 238 -23.80 -2.35 4.63
C GLN A 238 -24.87 -3.44 4.77
N GLU A 239 -25.43 -3.91 3.66
CA GLU A 239 -26.44 -4.99 3.67
C GLU A 239 -25.86 -6.30 4.23
N VAL A 240 -24.66 -6.69 3.80
CA VAL A 240 -24.00 -7.91 4.27
C VAL A 240 -23.66 -7.82 5.75
N LEU A 241 -23.20 -6.66 6.24
CA LEU A 241 -22.89 -6.45 7.66
C LEU A 241 -24.17 -6.50 8.51
N ALA A 242 -25.24 -5.84 8.07
CA ALA A 242 -26.53 -5.90 8.76
C ALA A 242 -27.10 -7.33 8.85
N TRP A 243 -27.01 -8.10 7.74
CA TRP A 243 -27.38 -9.51 7.76
C TRP A 243 -26.50 -10.33 8.71
N PHE A 244 -25.19 -10.09 8.71
CA PHE A 244 -24.25 -10.76 9.63
C PHE A 244 -24.63 -10.52 11.08
N ASP A 245 -24.96 -9.29 11.48
CA ASP A 245 -25.36 -8.95 12.86
C ASP A 245 -26.64 -9.66 13.29
N VAL A 246 -27.62 -9.76 12.41
CA VAL A 246 -28.87 -10.53 12.67
C VAL A 246 -28.56 -12.01 12.86
N GLU A 247 -27.71 -12.57 12.02
CA GLU A 247 -27.36 -13.99 12.07
C GLU A 247 -26.51 -14.34 13.31
N ILE A 248 -25.60 -13.47 13.73
CA ILE A 248 -24.84 -13.61 14.99
C ILE A 248 -25.78 -13.70 16.19
N ARG A 249 -26.75 -12.77 16.28
CA ARG A 249 -27.75 -12.77 17.36
C ARG A 249 -28.59 -14.04 17.34
N ARG A 250 -29.06 -14.45 16.17
CA ARG A 250 -29.85 -15.68 15.98
C ARG A 250 -29.13 -16.94 16.46
N ARG A 251 -27.80 -17.02 16.22
CA ARG A 251 -26.95 -18.16 16.60
C ARG A 251 -26.40 -18.04 18.03
N GLY A 252 -26.58 -16.92 18.71
CA GLY A 252 -26.01 -16.69 20.04
C GLY A 252 -24.50 -16.66 20.07
N LEU A 253 -23.87 -16.30 18.93
CA LEU A 253 -22.42 -16.19 18.81
C LEU A 253 -21.95 -14.85 19.35
N LYS A 254 -20.73 -14.80 19.89
CA LYS A 254 -20.10 -13.56 20.35
C LYS A 254 -19.09 -13.09 19.28
N VAL A 255 -19.17 -11.83 18.94
CA VAL A 255 -18.13 -11.09 18.17
C VAL A 255 -17.05 -10.71 19.18
N ALA A 256 -15.77 -10.83 18.78
CA ALA A 256 -14.62 -10.55 19.64
C ALA A 256 -14.36 -9.05 19.79
#